data_14cf3bc41eb3e4b539cd192fbabca796
#
_entry.id   14cf3bc41eb3e4b539cd192fbabca796
#
_cell.length_a   1.000
_cell.length_b   1.000
_cell.length_c   1.000
_cell.angle_alpha   90.00
_cell.angle_beta   90.00
_cell.angle_gamma   90.00
#
_symmetry.space_group_name_H-M   'P 1'
#
loop_
_entity.id
_entity.type
_entity.pdbx_description
1 polymer ?
#
loop_
_entity_poly.entity_id
_entity_poly.type
_entity_poly.pdbx_seq_one_letter_code
_entity_poly.pdbx_strand_id
1 'polypeptide(L)'
;MCGRFELKTKFEKLPKVLKQDYPSGLDSKYETQNLIRPNDPVLVIKNEGRIKTTFMTWGFISPWAKDPFSKERPRPFNARSETVEEKKLFSASWKHKRCLIPASGFFEKKYRVRKANYETFWLGGIWSKWTSPDGVELESCCVLTTEPNDLIKPLHPVSYTHLTLPTTLVV
;
A
#
# COMPACT_ATOMS: atom_id res chain seq x y z
N MET A 1 6.16 13.84 1.89
CA MET A 1 5.91 12.38 1.96
C MET A 1 4.60 12.10 1.26
N CYS A 2 4.63 11.19 0.28
CA CYS A 2 3.43 10.77 -0.43
C CYS A 2 2.47 10.08 0.55
N GLY A 3 1.37 10.73 0.83
CA GLY A 3 0.34 10.25 1.77
C GLY A 3 -1.04 10.15 1.12
N ARG A 4 -1.09 10.11 -0.21
CA ARG A 4 -2.34 10.03 -0.96
C ARG A 4 -2.11 9.30 -2.28
N PHE A 5 -2.99 8.34 -2.58
CA PHE A 5 -3.02 7.69 -3.88
C PHE A 5 -4.47 7.39 -4.29
N GLU A 6 -4.67 6.79 -5.44
CA GLU A 6 -5.99 6.45 -5.97
C GLU A 6 -5.97 5.08 -6.64
N LEU A 7 -7.13 4.44 -6.68
CA LEU A 7 -7.40 3.24 -7.46
C LEU A 7 -8.70 3.42 -8.22
N LYS A 8 -8.62 4.02 -9.41
CA LYS A 8 -9.76 4.31 -10.29
C LYS A 8 -10.10 3.20 -11.28
N THR A 9 -9.31 2.14 -11.28
CA THR A 9 -9.50 1.02 -12.18
C THR A 9 -10.77 0.27 -11.80
N LYS A 10 -11.70 0.10 -12.70
CA LYS A 10 -12.92 -0.70 -12.50
C LYS A 10 -12.57 -2.17 -12.26
N PHE A 11 -13.38 -2.89 -11.50
CA PHE A 11 -13.12 -4.29 -11.12
C PHE A 11 -12.77 -5.18 -12.32
N GLU A 12 -13.53 -5.06 -13.43
CA GLU A 12 -13.33 -5.88 -14.64
C GLU A 12 -11.94 -5.66 -15.26
N LYS A 13 -11.40 -4.45 -15.11
CA LYS A 13 -10.10 -4.02 -15.65
C LYS A 13 -8.94 -4.22 -14.68
N LEU A 14 -9.19 -4.64 -13.44
CA LEU A 14 -8.13 -4.98 -12.49
C LEU A 14 -7.27 -6.12 -13.03
N PRO A 15 -5.96 -6.15 -12.72
CA PRO A 15 -5.08 -7.26 -13.05
C PRO A 15 -5.67 -8.60 -12.62
N LYS A 16 -5.55 -9.61 -13.48
CA LYS A 16 -6.12 -10.95 -13.23
C LYS A 16 -5.70 -11.54 -11.88
N VAL A 17 -4.47 -11.31 -11.46
CA VAL A 17 -3.94 -11.81 -10.18
C VAL A 17 -4.74 -11.30 -8.97
N LEU A 18 -5.31 -10.09 -9.03
CA LEU A 18 -6.18 -9.56 -7.98
C LEU A 18 -7.52 -10.31 -7.88
N LYS A 19 -7.95 -10.92 -8.97
CA LYS A 19 -9.26 -11.59 -9.07
C LYS A 19 -9.21 -13.07 -8.75
N GLN A 20 -8.00 -13.68 -8.71
CA GLN A 20 -7.83 -15.12 -8.53
C GLN A 20 -8.29 -15.61 -7.14
N ASP A 21 -8.02 -14.85 -6.11
CA ASP A 21 -8.43 -15.16 -4.72
C ASP A 21 -9.07 -13.93 -4.07
N TYR A 22 -9.92 -13.25 -4.85
CA TYR A 22 -10.70 -12.12 -4.35
C TYR A 22 -11.79 -12.66 -3.41
N PRO A 23 -11.97 -12.06 -2.22
CA PRO A 23 -12.97 -12.54 -1.28
C PRO A 23 -14.35 -12.60 -1.91
N SER A 24 -14.99 -13.77 -1.89
CA SER A 24 -16.30 -13.99 -2.49
C SER A 24 -17.34 -13.01 -1.93
N GLY A 25 -18.14 -12.43 -2.83
CA GLY A 25 -19.16 -11.44 -2.47
C GLY A 25 -18.65 -10.01 -2.26
N LEU A 26 -17.35 -9.76 -2.38
CA LEU A 26 -16.79 -8.41 -2.36
C LEU A 26 -16.62 -7.79 -3.75
N ASP A 27 -16.69 -8.57 -4.80
CA ASP A 27 -16.67 -8.11 -6.20
C ASP A 27 -17.79 -7.13 -6.49
N SER A 28 -19.03 -7.41 -6.01
CA SER A 28 -20.18 -6.52 -6.11
C SER A 28 -20.09 -5.28 -5.21
N LYS A 29 -19.19 -5.28 -4.23
CA LYS A 29 -18.96 -4.16 -3.30
C LYS A 29 -17.69 -3.38 -3.61
N TYR A 30 -16.93 -3.81 -4.65
CA TYR A 30 -15.76 -3.09 -5.05
C TYR A 30 -16.14 -1.72 -5.63
N GLU A 31 -15.60 -0.69 -5.03
CA GLU A 31 -15.74 0.68 -5.52
C GLU A 31 -14.37 1.26 -5.88
N THR A 32 -14.37 2.04 -6.95
CA THR A 32 -13.17 2.82 -7.30
C THR A 32 -12.92 3.90 -6.26
N GLN A 33 -11.68 4.04 -5.84
CA GLN A 33 -11.28 5.01 -4.83
C GLN A 33 -10.54 6.18 -5.48
N ASN A 34 -11.16 7.34 -5.52
CA ASN A 34 -10.59 8.55 -6.11
C ASN A 34 -9.50 9.18 -5.23
N LEU A 35 -9.51 8.89 -3.95
CA LEU A 35 -8.55 9.41 -2.98
C LEU A 35 -8.47 8.48 -1.79
N ILE A 36 -7.33 7.85 -1.63
CA ILE A 36 -6.99 6.96 -0.52
C ILE A 36 -6.00 7.69 0.38
N ARG A 37 -6.27 7.71 1.67
CA ARG A 37 -5.47 8.39 2.71
C ARG A 37 -4.98 7.39 3.76
N PRO A 38 -3.96 7.72 4.55
CA PRO A 38 -3.60 6.93 5.72
C PRO A 38 -4.83 6.66 6.62
N ASN A 39 -4.93 5.40 7.06
CA ASN A 39 -6.02 4.78 7.79
C ASN A 39 -7.21 4.31 6.96
N ASP A 40 -7.27 4.62 5.68
CA ASP A 40 -8.28 4.02 4.79
C ASP A 40 -7.98 2.54 4.51
N PRO A 41 -9.02 1.73 4.22
CA PRO A 41 -8.84 0.38 3.73
C PRO A 41 -8.28 0.40 2.30
N VAL A 42 -7.27 -0.43 2.04
CA VAL A 42 -6.63 -0.57 0.74
C VAL A 42 -6.64 -2.02 0.29
N LEU A 43 -6.83 -2.22 -1.01
CA LEU A 43 -6.72 -3.52 -1.64
C LEU A 43 -5.24 -3.96 -1.66
N VAL A 44 -4.97 -5.20 -1.30
CA VAL A 44 -3.61 -5.73 -1.16
C VAL A 44 -3.54 -7.14 -1.71
N ILE A 45 -2.43 -7.45 -2.39
CA ILE A 45 -2.02 -8.83 -2.65
C ILE A 45 -0.89 -9.20 -1.69
N LYS A 46 -1.03 -10.31 -1.02
CA LYS A 46 0.01 -10.90 -0.16
C LYS A 46 0.24 -12.37 -0.52
N ASN A 47 1.37 -12.90 -0.08
CA ASN A 47 1.68 -14.33 -0.20
C ASN A 47 1.80 -14.96 1.21
N GLU A 48 0.96 -15.93 1.50
CA GLU A 48 0.97 -16.76 2.70
C GLU A 48 0.91 -18.25 2.29
N GLY A 49 1.93 -18.69 1.53
CA GLY A 49 1.93 -20.01 0.88
C GLY A 49 1.12 -20.03 -0.43
N ARG A 50 0.17 -19.13 -0.57
CA ARG A 50 -0.57 -18.84 -1.82
C ARG A 50 -0.83 -17.34 -1.96
N ILE A 51 -1.08 -16.90 -3.16
CA ILE A 51 -1.49 -15.52 -3.45
C ILE A 51 -2.89 -15.30 -2.89
N LYS A 52 -3.03 -14.26 -2.07
CA LYS A 52 -4.31 -13.83 -1.49
C LYS A 52 -4.55 -12.36 -1.76
N THR A 53 -5.78 -12.03 -2.13
CA THR A 53 -6.27 -10.65 -2.23
C THR A 53 -7.12 -10.35 -1.00
N THR A 54 -6.86 -9.23 -0.34
CA THR A 54 -7.57 -8.83 0.88
C THR A 54 -7.57 -7.30 1.01
N PHE A 55 -8.36 -6.79 1.95
CA PHE A 55 -8.29 -5.40 2.36
C PHE A 55 -7.50 -5.27 3.66
N MET A 56 -6.63 -4.27 3.73
CA MET A 56 -5.86 -3.93 4.92
C MET A 56 -5.98 -2.45 5.23
N THR A 57 -5.81 -2.07 6.48
CA THR A 57 -5.68 -0.65 6.84
C THR A 57 -4.31 -0.13 6.38
N TRP A 58 -4.29 0.98 5.67
CA TRP A 58 -3.05 1.67 5.32
C TRP A 58 -2.52 2.49 6.49
N GLY A 59 -1.68 1.89 7.28
CA GLY A 59 -1.09 2.42 8.51
C GLY A 59 -0.64 1.25 9.37
N PHE A 60 0.67 1.01 9.42
CA PHE A 60 1.28 -0.19 9.97
C PHE A 60 1.05 -0.30 11.49
N ILE A 61 0.39 -1.35 11.91
CA ILE A 61 0.17 -1.72 13.30
C ILE A 61 1.21 -2.77 13.67
N SER A 62 2.05 -2.52 14.66
CA SER A 62 3.00 -3.53 15.11
C SER A 62 2.29 -4.73 15.75
N PRO A 63 2.76 -5.97 15.53
CA PRO A 63 2.14 -7.16 16.14
C PRO A 63 2.09 -7.13 17.67
N TRP A 64 2.98 -6.35 18.29
CA TRP A 64 3.09 -6.19 19.74
C TRP A 64 2.46 -4.88 20.29
N ALA A 65 1.65 -4.19 19.49
CA ALA A 65 0.98 -2.98 19.95
C ALA A 65 0.00 -3.35 21.09
N LYS A 66 0.08 -2.63 22.21
CA LYS A 66 -0.90 -2.79 23.32
C LYS A 66 -2.26 -2.27 22.90
N ASP A 67 -2.30 -1.13 22.24
CA ASP A 67 -3.47 -0.52 21.64
C ASP A 67 -3.18 -0.18 20.18
N PRO A 68 -3.82 -0.88 19.23
CA PRO A 68 -3.62 -0.66 17.79
C PRO A 68 -4.22 0.67 17.30
N PHE A 69 -5.07 1.32 18.08
CA PHE A 69 -5.74 2.56 17.75
C PHE A 69 -5.26 3.77 18.56
N SER A 70 -4.20 3.60 19.34
CA SER A 70 -3.64 4.68 20.16
C SER A 70 -3.28 5.90 19.30
N LYS A 71 -3.74 7.06 19.73
CA LYS A 71 -3.40 8.35 19.13
C LYS A 71 -1.98 8.81 19.48
N GLU A 72 -1.43 8.32 20.57
CA GLU A 72 -0.08 8.64 21.03
C GLU A 72 1.03 8.04 20.16
N ARG A 73 0.71 6.98 19.45
CA ARG A 73 1.65 6.27 18.55
C ARG A 73 1.08 6.21 17.15
N PRO A 74 1.30 7.26 16.34
CA PRO A 74 0.81 7.28 14.98
C PRO A 74 1.34 6.08 14.19
N ARG A 75 0.46 5.43 13.48
CA ARG A 75 0.80 4.28 12.63
C ARG A 75 1.57 4.76 11.40
N PRO A 76 2.81 4.33 11.18
CA PRO A 76 3.53 4.71 9.99
C PRO A 76 2.84 4.13 8.75
N PHE A 77 2.50 4.97 7.79
CA PHE A 77 1.89 4.58 6.53
C PHE A 77 2.92 4.36 5.42
N ASN A 78 4.15 4.83 5.62
CA ASN A 78 5.29 4.59 4.73
C ASN A 78 6.50 4.06 5.51
N ALA A 79 7.33 3.26 4.83
CA ALA A 79 8.64 2.82 5.30
C ALA A 79 9.67 3.02 4.19
N ARG A 80 10.84 3.57 4.51
CA ARG A 80 11.91 3.74 3.54
C ARG A 80 12.58 2.40 3.24
N SER A 81 12.65 2.03 1.96
CA SER A 81 13.27 0.79 1.51
C SER A 81 14.75 0.69 1.91
N GLU A 82 15.44 1.82 1.98
CA GLU A 82 16.86 1.91 2.31
C GLU A 82 17.17 1.53 3.78
N THR A 83 16.19 1.66 4.67
CA THR A 83 16.39 1.43 6.11
C THR A 83 15.36 0.48 6.74
N VAL A 84 14.43 -0.05 5.96
CA VAL A 84 13.32 -0.89 6.44
C VAL A 84 13.82 -2.16 7.14
N GLU A 85 14.90 -2.75 6.67
CA GLU A 85 15.49 -3.96 7.23
C GLU A 85 16.10 -3.75 8.62
N GLU A 86 16.68 -2.58 8.85
CA GLU A 86 17.37 -2.23 10.10
C GLU A 86 16.39 -1.83 11.21
N LYS A 87 15.23 -1.30 10.83
CA LYS A 87 14.24 -0.83 11.79
C LYS A 87 13.49 -1.98 12.45
N LYS A 88 13.64 -2.14 13.77
CA LYS A 88 12.96 -3.16 14.58
C LYS A 88 11.45 -3.27 14.29
N LEU A 89 10.79 -2.14 14.02
CA LEU A 89 9.36 -2.11 13.69
C LEU A 89 9.03 -2.89 12.41
N PHE A 90 9.90 -2.88 11.42
CA PHE A 90 9.62 -3.37 10.08
C PHE A 90 10.40 -4.63 9.68
N SER A 91 11.53 -4.90 10.32
CA SER A 91 12.51 -5.92 9.90
C SER A 91 11.89 -7.32 9.72
N ALA A 92 11.01 -7.74 10.64
CA ALA A 92 10.34 -9.04 10.52
C ALA A 92 9.35 -9.06 9.33
N SER A 93 8.60 -7.99 9.12
CA SER A 93 7.68 -7.89 7.98
C SER A 93 8.42 -7.74 6.66
N TRP A 94 9.54 -7.05 6.64
CA TRP A 94 10.41 -6.96 5.47
C TRP A 94 10.90 -8.34 5.02
N LYS A 95 11.26 -9.20 5.94
CA LYS A 95 11.73 -10.57 5.63
C LYS A 95 10.61 -11.51 5.17
N HIS A 96 9.43 -11.42 5.78
CA HIS A 96 8.42 -12.47 5.68
C HIS A 96 7.03 -12.02 5.22
N LYS A 97 6.73 -10.72 5.22
CA LYS A 97 5.38 -10.20 5.01
C LYS A 97 5.36 -9.03 4.03
N ARG A 98 5.86 -9.29 2.81
CA ARG A 98 5.81 -8.33 1.71
C ARG A 98 4.47 -8.40 0.99
N CYS A 99 4.02 -7.29 0.46
CA CYS A 99 2.77 -7.19 -0.26
C CYS A 99 2.85 -6.21 -1.43
N LEU A 100 1.83 -6.26 -2.29
CA LEU A 100 1.65 -5.36 -3.41
C LEU A 100 0.31 -4.64 -3.28
N ILE A 101 0.30 -3.34 -3.49
CA ILE A 101 -0.87 -2.47 -3.38
C ILE A 101 -1.13 -1.89 -4.77
N PRO A 102 -2.27 -2.18 -5.41
CA PRO A 102 -2.59 -1.61 -6.72
C PRO A 102 -2.92 -0.14 -6.60
N ALA A 103 -2.45 0.65 -7.56
CA ALA A 103 -2.76 2.07 -7.68
C ALA A 103 -2.92 2.46 -9.14
N SER A 104 -3.75 3.44 -9.44
CA SER A 104 -3.87 4.07 -10.76
C SER A 104 -3.20 5.43 -10.82
N GLY A 105 -2.83 5.99 -9.67
CA GLY A 105 -2.09 7.23 -9.53
C GLY A 105 -1.78 7.53 -8.08
N PHE A 106 -0.83 8.41 -7.84
CA PHE A 106 -0.55 8.95 -6.53
C PHE A 106 -0.38 10.47 -6.59
N PHE A 107 -0.51 11.11 -5.43
CA PHE A 107 -0.47 12.56 -5.34
C PHE A 107 0.76 13.01 -4.56
N GLU A 108 1.50 13.95 -5.15
CA GLU A 108 2.62 14.62 -4.49
C GLU A 108 2.46 16.13 -4.61
N LYS A 109 2.27 16.80 -3.48
CA LYS A 109 1.88 18.22 -3.44
C LYS A 109 0.61 18.46 -4.26
N LYS A 110 0.70 19.26 -5.33
CA LYS A 110 -0.40 19.55 -6.27
C LYS A 110 -0.39 18.64 -7.50
N TYR A 111 0.63 17.79 -7.65
CA TYR A 111 0.79 16.94 -8.83
C TYR A 111 0.13 15.58 -8.64
N ARG A 112 -0.47 15.08 -9.69
CA ARG A 112 -0.95 13.71 -9.82
C ARG A 112 -0.02 12.95 -10.74
N VAL A 113 0.58 11.89 -10.22
CA VAL A 113 1.52 11.04 -10.96
C VAL A 113 0.82 9.74 -11.33
N ARG A 114 0.83 9.38 -12.60
CA ARG A 114 0.21 8.16 -13.13
C ARG A 114 0.94 7.64 -14.37
N LYS A 115 0.62 6.43 -14.81
CA LYS A 115 1.07 5.96 -16.12
C LYS A 115 0.36 6.71 -17.24
N ALA A 116 1.04 6.88 -18.39
CA ALA A 116 0.50 7.56 -19.57
C ALA A 116 -0.78 6.87 -20.09
N ASN A 117 -0.79 5.54 -20.09
CA ASN A 117 -1.89 4.70 -20.57
C ASN A 117 -2.99 4.44 -19.51
N TYR A 118 -2.95 5.13 -18.35
CA TYR A 118 -3.89 4.96 -17.23
C TYR A 118 -3.96 3.56 -16.62
N GLU A 119 -3.01 2.70 -16.90
CA GLU A 119 -2.95 1.37 -16.33
C GLU A 119 -2.67 1.38 -14.82
N THR A 120 -3.21 0.38 -14.15
CA THR A 120 -2.85 0.07 -12.77
C THR A 120 -1.38 -0.29 -12.68
N PHE A 121 -0.70 0.22 -11.67
CA PHE A 121 0.65 -0.15 -11.27
C PHE A 121 0.68 -0.60 -9.82
N TRP A 122 1.83 -1.11 -9.39
CA TRP A 122 1.98 -1.72 -8.09
C TRP A 122 2.88 -0.87 -7.20
N LEU A 123 2.39 -0.56 -6.01
CA LEU A 123 3.20 -0.04 -4.93
C LEU A 123 3.71 -1.22 -4.10
N GLY A 124 5.02 -1.29 -3.87
CA GLY A 124 5.60 -2.25 -2.94
C GLY A 124 5.23 -1.89 -1.51
N GLY A 125 4.96 -2.90 -0.69
CA GLY A 125 4.60 -2.70 0.70
C GLY A 125 5.05 -3.85 1.59
N ILE A 126 4.94 -3.62 2.88
CA ILE A 126 5.03 -4.62 3.92
C ILE A 126 3.76 -4.60 4.76
N TRP A 127 3.40 -5.74 5.33
CA TRP A 127 2.19 -5.87 6.13
C TRP A 127 2.46 -6.53 7.47
N SER A 128 1.52 -6.38 8.38
CA SER A 128 1.55 -7.04 9.68
C SER A 128 0.16 -7.50 10.06
N LYS A 129 0.13 -8.45 10.98
CA LYS A 129 -1.08 -8.92 11.66
C LYS A 129 -0.93 -8.64 13.14
N TRP A 130 -1.90 -7.95 13.71
CA TRP A 130 -2.06 -7.76 15.13
C TRP A 130 -3.23 -8.61 15.59
N THR A 131 -3.10 -9.24 16.76
CA THR A 131 -4.17 -10.06 17.35
C THR A 131 -4.48 -9.53 18.73
N SER A 132 -5.76 -9.25 18.98
CA SER A 132 -6.25 -8.86 20.31
C SER A 132 -6.20 -10.03 21.29
N PRO A 133 -6.28 -9.77 22.61
CA PRO A 133 -6.42 -10.82 23.62
C PRO A 133 -7.65 -11.72 23.39
N ASP A 134 -8.71 -11.18 22.80
CA ASP A 134 -9.95 -11.90 22.47
C ASP A 134 -9.91 -12.61 21.12
N GLY A 135 -8.74 -12.63 20.45
CA GLY A 135 -8.53 -13.32 19.18
C GLY A 135 -8.96 -12.55 17.93
N VAL A 136 -9.36 -11.28 18.03
CA VAL A 136 -9.65 -10.44 16.85
C VAL A 136 -8.36 -10.12 16.12
N GLU A 137 -8.32 -10.41 14.82
CA GLU A 137 -7.17 -10.13 13.96
C GLU A 137 -7.37 -8.86 13.14
N LEU A 138 -6.36 -8.00 13.13
CA LEU A 138 -6.29 -6.80 12.30
C LEU A 138 -5.07 -6.88 11.39
N GLU A 139 -5.30 -6.79 10.09
CA GLU A 139 -4.23 -6.70 9.10
C GLU A 139 -4.03 -5.24 8.69
N SER A 140 -2.78 -4.85 8.63
CA SER A 140 -2.37 -3.49 8.27
C SER A 140 -1.13 -3.51 7.39
N CYS A 141 -0.96 -2.48 6.57
CA CYS A 141 0.20 -2.37 5.69
C CYS A 141 0.79 -0.95 5.71
N CYS A 142 2.01 -0.84 5.24
CA CYS A 142 2.59 0.43 4.83
C CYS A 142 3.25 0.30 3.46
N VAL A 143 3.32 1.41 2.74
CA VAL A 143 3.94 1.49 1.43
C VAL A 143 5.45 1.71 1.59
N LEU A 144 6.24 1.02 0.79
CA LEU A 144 7.67 1.25 0.70
C LEU A 144 7.93 2.51 -0.14
N THR A 145 8.78 3.37 0.36
CA THR A 145 9.27 4.55 -0.34
C THR A 145 10.76 4.41 -0.62
N THR A 146 11.22 5.01 -1.70
CA THR A 146 12.63 5.02 -2.11
C THR A 146 13.03 6.42 -2.57
N GLU A 147 14.29 6.59 -2.90
CA GLU A 147 14.75 7.80 -3.57
C GLU A 147 13.98 8.00 -4.89
N PRO A 148 13.63 9.25 -5.20
CA PRO A 148 12.88 9.55 -6.42
C PRO A 148 13.77 9.37 -7.65
N ASN A 149 13.17 8.90 -8.74
CA ASN A 149 13.80 8.96 -10.05
C ASN A 149 13.85 10.42 -10.57
N ASP A 150 14.54 10.64 -11.67
CA ASP A 150 14.77 11.99 -12.23
C ASP A 150 13.46 12.72 -12.56
N LEU A 151 12.38 12.00 -12.87
CA LEU A 151 11.07 12.57 -13.14
C LEU A 151 10.39 13.12 -11.86
N ILE A 152 10.53 12.42 -10.75
CA ILE A 152 9.86 12.76 -9.48
C ILE A 152 10.74 13.68 -8.61
N LYS A 153 12.05 13.59 -8.75
CA LYS A 153 13.02 14.34 -7.95
C LYS A 153 12.74 15.85 -7.87
N PRO A 154 12.34 16.55 -8.96
CA PRO A 154 11.99 17.96 -8.89
C PRO A 154 10.73 18.24 -8.06
N LEU A 155 9.87 17.23 -7.86
CA LEU A 155 8.59 17.36 -7.14
C LEU A 155 8.76 17.09 -5.65
N HIS A 156 9.52 16.04 -5.32
CA HIS A 156 9.73 15.61 -3.93
C HIS A 156 10.99 14.75 -3.78
N PRO A 157 11.72 14.85 -2.64
CA PRO A 157 12.95 14.07 -2.40
C PRO A 157 12.70 12.59 -2.09
N VAL A 158 11.45 12.13 -2.03
CA VAL A 158 11.08 10.71 -1.77
C VAL A 158 9.94 10.30 -2.70
N SER A 159 9.99 9.11 -3.26
CA SER A 159 8.95 8.52 -4.10
C SER A 159 8.48 7.17 -3.54
N TYR A 160 7.37 6.65 -4.07
CA TYR A 160 6.96 5.27 -3.82
C TYR A 160 7.87 4.29 -4.56
N THR A 161 8.13 3.13 -3.93
CA THR A 161 8.72 1.99 -4.61
C THR A 161 7.67 1.37 -5.52
N HIS A 162 7.66 1.77 -6.79
CA HIS A 162 6.83 1.12 -7.79
C HIS A 162 7.67 0.13 -8.60
N LEU A 163 7.17 -1.08 -8.71
CA LEU A 163 7.88 -2.22 -9.31
C LEU A 163 7.93 -2.18 -10.85
N THR A 164 7.35 -1.20 -11.52
CA THR A 164 7.40 -1.12 -12.99
C THR A 164 7.18 0.29 -13.56
N LEU A 165 8.22 0.82 -14.18
CA LEU A 165 8.30 1.50 -15.51
C LEU A 165 7.69 2.90 -15.74
N PRO A 166 8.03 3.48 -16.93
CA PRO A 166 8.15 4.92 -17.07
C PRO A 166 6.84 5.62 -16.72
N THR A 167 6.95 6.44 -15.71
CA THR A 167 5.83 7.22 -15.18
C THR A 167 5.78 8.51 -15.98
N THR A 168 4.68 8.80 -16.63
CA THR A 168 4.44 10.12 -17.20
C THR A 168 3.86 11.02 -16.13
N LEU A 169 4.46 12.18 -15.94
CA LEU A 169 3.91 13.22 -15.10
C LEU A 169 2.69 13.84 -15.80
N VAL A 170 1.56 13.90 -15.09
CA VAL A 170 0.41 14.69 -15.52
C VAL A 170 0.11 15.70 -14.42
N VAL A 171 0.16 16.94 -14.80
CA VAL A 171 -0.20 18.09 -13.97
C VAL A 171 -1.72 18.23 -13.91
#